data_c916de2555b32b3998472ece9e269e65
#
_entry.id   c916de2555b32b3998472ece9e269e65
#
_cell.length_a   1.000
_cell.length_b   1.000
_cell.length_c   1.000
_cell.angle_alpha   90.00
_cell.angle_beta   90.00
_cell.angle_gamma   90.00
#
_symmetry.space_group_name_H-M   'P 1'
#
loop_
_entity.id
_entity.type
_entity.pdbx_description
1 polymer ?
#
loop_
_entity_poly.entity_id
_entity_poly.type
_entity_poly.pdbx_seq_one_letter_code
_entity_poly.pdbx_strand_id
1 'polypeptide(L)'
;MAKQNADETGKYDAIICLGCLLRGDTAHYDVIVNEVARGIGQSAQETGVPHAFGVLTCETLEQAIDRAGLKMGNKGFEAALAAVEMVNLKAVVGRQSSVVSKSQKRKSASKKKTRPSR
;
A
#
# COMPACT_ATOMS: atom_id res chain seq x y z
N MET A 1 -11.60 10.00 1.58
CA MET A 1 -10.76 10.10 2.80
C MET A 1 -9.38 9.49 2.64
N ALA A 2 -9.19 8.20 2.27
CA ALA A 2 -7.86 7.60 2.12
C ALA A 2 -6.96 8.36 1.13
N LYS A 3 -7.47 8.74 -0.03
CA LYS A 3 -6.73 9.51 -1.03
C LYS A 3 -6.31 10.89 -0.52
N GLN A 4 -7.20 11.65 0.13
CA GLN A 4 -6.88 12.96 0.67
C GLN A 4 -5.76 12.91 1.73
N ASN A 5 -5.76 11.88 2.59
CA ASN A 5 -4.73 11.72 3.60
C ASN A 5 -3.38 11.31 3.01
N ALA A 6 -3.37 10.57 1.90
CA ALA A 6 -2.15 10.16 1.21
C ALA A 6 -1.55 11.28 0.35
N ASP A 7 -2.38 12.15 -0.22
CA ASP A 7 -1.95 13.30 -1.04
C ASP A 7 -1.32 14.45 -0.23
N GLU A 8 -1.50 14.49 1.09
CA GLU A 8 -0.73 15.36 1.97
C GLU A 8 0.71 14.83 2.04
N THR A 9 1.48 15.18 1.04
CA THR A 9 2.81 14.66 0.72
C THR A 9 3.73 14.52 1.92
N GLY A 10 4.13 13.28 2.23
CA GLY A 10 5.11 12.97 3.26
C GLY A 10 4.59 12.90 4.68
N LYS A 11 3.29 13.08 4.92
CA LYS A 11 2.71 13.02 6.26
C LYS A 11 2.44 11.59 6.74
N TYR A 12 2.13 10.67 5.81
CA TYR A 12 1.81 9.28 6.12
C TYR A 12 2.65 8.32 5.28
N ASP A 13 3.21 7.31 5.92
CA ASP A 13 4.02 6.28 5.28
C ASP A 13 3.19 5.11 4.75
N ALA A 14 2.03 4.87 5.33
CA ALA A 14 1.04 3.88 4.88
C ALA A 14 -0.37 4.27 5.28
N ILE A 15 -1.36 3.70 4.62
CA ILE A 15 -2.79 3.81 4.93
C ILE A 15 -3.33 2.42 5.26
N ILE A 16 -4.08 2.30 6.34
CA ILE A 16 -4.80 1.07 6.69
C ILE A 16 -6.29 1.31 6.43
N CYS A 17 -6.85 0.56 5.48
CA CYS A 17 -8.26 0.66 5.10
C CYS A 17 -9.06 -0.39 5.86
N LEU A 18 -9.85 0.03 6.85
CA LEU A 18 -10.68 -0.86 7.67
C LEU A 18 -12.16 -0.69 7.32
N GLY A 19 -12.89 -1.79 7.29
CA GLY A 19 -14.33 -1.78 7.07
C GLY A 19 -14.92 -3.18 7.13
N CYS A 20 -16.24 -3.24 7.06
CA CYS A 20 -16.99 -4.49 6.99
C CYS A 20 -18.16 -4.33 6.02
N LEU A 21 -18.20 -5.16 5.00
CA LEU A 21 -19.28 -5.26 4.03
C LEU A 21 -19.97 -6.61 4.21
N LEU A 22 -21.25 -6.57 4.54
CA LEU A 22 -22.10 -7.76 4.68
C LEU A 22 -23.03 -7.86 3.48
N ARG A 23 -23.19 -9.07 2.97
CA ARG A 23 -24.14 -9.34 1.89
C ARG A 23 -25.56 -9.16 2.39
N GLY A 24 -26.32 -8.33 1.72
CA GLY A 24 -27.76 -8.22 1.85
C GLY A 24 -28.49 -9.04 0.78
N ASP A 25 -29.79 -8.81 0.66
CA ASP A 25 -30.69 -9.55 -0.23
C ASP A 25 -30.53 -9.19 -1.72
N THR A 26 -29.74 -8.20 -2.05
CA THR A 26 -29.62 -7.67 -3.42
C THR A 26 -28.21 -7.76 -3.95
N ALA A 27 -28.07 -7.67 -5.28
CA ALA A 27 -26.77 -7.61 -5.97
C ALA A 27 -25.95 -6.33 -5.65
N HIS A 28 -26.50 -5.39 -4.92
CA HIS A 28 -25.82 -4.15 -4.54
C HIS A 28 -24.50 -4.41 -3.78
N TYR A 29 -24.43 -5.47 -3.01
CA TYR A 29 -23.22 -5.90 -2.32
C TYR A 29 -22.03 -6.08 -3.27
N ASP A 30 -22.23 -6.79 -4.38
CA ASP A 30 -21.16 -7.09 -5.34
C ASP A 30 -20.62 -5.80 -5.98
N VAL A 31 -21.49 -4.85 -6.26
CA VAL A 31 -21.09 -3.52 -6.78
C VAL A 31 -20.23 -2.78 -5.77
N ILE A 32 -20.67 -2.72 -4.51
CA ILE A 32 -19.93 -2.00 -3.45
C ILE A 32 -18.59 -2.65 -3.16
N VAL A 33 -18.53 -3.98 -3.06
CA VAL A 33 -17.26 -4.71 -2.82
C VAL A 33 -16.25 -4.41 -3.91
N ASN A 34 -16.66 -4.49 -5.18
CA ASN A 34 -15.79 -4.22 -6.32
C ASN A 34 -15.30 -2.76 -6.33
N GLU A 35 -16.18 -1.80 -6.08
CA GLU A 35 -15.81 -0.38 -6.07
C GLU A 35 -14.89 -0.03 -4.90
N VAL A 36 -15.11 -0.59 -3.72
CA VAL A 36 -14.22 -0.40 -2.57
C VAL A 36 -12.82 -0.95 -2.86
N ALA A 37 -12.73 -2.19 -3.35
CA ALA A 37 -11.46 -2.82 -3.68
C ALA A 37 -10.72 -2.05 -4.77
N ARG A 38 -11.42 -1.66 -5.85
CA ARG A 38 -10.87 -0.87 -6.95
C ARG A 38 -10.39 0.50 -6.48
N GLY A 39 -11.19 1.20 -5.69
CA GLY A 39 -10.87 2.54 -5.18
C GLY A 39 -9.64 2.54 -4.28
N ILE A 40 -9.49 1.55 -3.40
CA ILE A 40 -8.30 1.39 -2.55
C ILE A 40 -7.06 1.11 -3.39
N GLY A 41 -7.14 0.20 -4.35
CA GLY A 41 -6.02 -0.13 -5.25
C GLY A 41 -5.60 1.05 -6.12
N GLN A 42 -6.55 1.79 -6.67
CA GLN A 42 -6.30 2.99 -7.46
C GLN A 42 -5.63 4.08 -6.62
N SER A 43 -6.13 4.33 -5.40
CA SER A 43 -5.52 5.30 -4.48
C SER A 43 -4.06 4.95 -4.17
N ALA A 44 -3.77 3.68 -3.93
CA ALA A 44 -2.39 3.23 -3.68
C ALA A 44 -1.47 3.48 -4.88
N GLN A 45 -1.94 3.22 -6.11
CA GLN A 45 -1.18 3.45 -7.34
C GLN A 45 -0.94 4.94 -7.61
N GLU A 46 -1.97 5.77 -7.44
CA GLU A 46 -1.88 7.21 -7.72
C GLU A 46 -0.99 7.95 -6.71
N THR A 47 -1.02 7.55 -5.44
CA THR A 47 -0.26 8.23 -4.37
C THR A 47 1.13 7.65 -4.14
N GLY A 48 1.37 6.41 -4.55
CA GLY A 48 2.59 5.67 -4.23
C GLY A 48 2.75 5.37 -2.73
N VAL A 49 1.71 5.61 -1.92
CA VAL A 49 1.65 5.26 -0.50
C VAL A 49 1.06 3.86 -0.36
N PRO A 50 1.67 2.93 0.37
CA PRO A 50 1.10 1.60 0.60
C PRO A 50 -0.28 1.68 1.28
N HIS A 51 -1.25 0.95 0.73
CA HIS A 51 -2.59 0.82 1.32
C HIS A 51 -2.80 -0.63 1.72
N ALA A 52 -2.96 -0.87 3.02
CA ALA A 52 -3.27 -2.19 3.54
C ALA A 52 -4.79 -2.41 3.57
N PHE A 53 -5.23 -3.52 2.97
CA PHE A 53 -6.65 -3.85 2.81
C PHE A 53 -7.12 -4.67 4.01
N GLY A 54 -7.82 -4.04 4.94
CA GLY A 54 -8.45 -4.65 6.11
C GLY A 54 -9.98 -4.60 6.07
N VAL A 55 -10.56 -4.57 4.85
CA VAL A 55 -12.01 -4.57 4.66
C VAL A 55 -12.52 -6.01 4.61
N LEU A 56 -13.38 -6.36 5.55
CA LEU A 56 -14.09 -7.64 5.56
C LEU A 56 -15.20 -7.64 4.51
N THR A 57 -15.25 -8.70 3.71
CA THR A 57 -16.30 -8.93 2.72
C THR A 57 -16.92 -10.29 3.01
N CYS A 58 -18.07 -10.31 3.67
CA CYS A 58 -18.65 -11.49 4.28
C CYS A 58 -20.11 -11.69 3.87
N GLU A 59 -20.52 -12.95 3.78
CA GLU A 59 -21.91 -13.32 3.52
C GLU A 59 -22.79 -13.13 4.75
N THR A 60 -22.24 -13.39 5.95
CA THR A 60 -22.97 -13.33 7.22
C THR A 60 -22.23 -12.54 8.29
N LEU A 61 -22.96 -12.11 9.31
CA LEU A 61 -22.40 -11.42 10.47
C LEU A 61 -21.42 -12.30 11.25
N GLU A 62 -21.72 -13.59 11.37
CA GLU A 62 -20.86 -14.57 12.06
C GLU A 62 -19.51 -14.67 11.38
N GLN A 63 -19.47 -14.72 10.04
CA GLN A 63 -18.22 -14.69 9.28
C GLN A 63 -17.41 -13.42 9.55
N ALA A 64 -18.08 -12.28 9.66
CA ALA A 64 -17.41 -11.02 9.95
C ALA A 64 -16.80 -11.01 11.36
N ILE A 65 -17.54 -11.45 12.36
CA ILE A 65 -17.09 -11.55 13.75
C ILE A 65 -15.89 -12.50 13.85
N ASP A 66 -15.97 -13.68 13.22
CA ASP A 66 -14.88 -14.65 13.23
C ASP A 66 -13.58 -14.08 12.65
N ARG A 67 -13.66 -13.26 11.59
CA ARG A 67 -12.51 -12.63 10.93
C ARG A 67 -12.06 -11.33 11.59
N ALA A 68 -12.87 -10.77 12.48
CA ALA A 68 -12.53 -9.58 13.26
C ALA A 68 -11.75 -9.89 14.55
N GLY A 69 -11.40 -11.14 14.79
CA GLY A 69 -10.55 -11.54 15.90
C GLY A 69 -11.08 -12.69 16.77
N LEU A 70 -12.13 -13.40 16.31
CA LEU A 70 -12.67 -14.52 17.08
C LEU A 70 -11.98 -15.84 16.69
N LYS A 71 -12.45 -16.55 15.65
CA LYS A 71 -11.93 -17.89 15.29
C LYS A 71 -10.94 -17.87 14.13
N MET A 72 -11.18 -17.01 13.14
CA MET A 72 -10.48 -16.99 11.86
C MET A 72 -9.40 -15.89 11.78
N GLY A 73 -8.77 -15.57 12.92
CA GLY A 73 -7.78 -14.52 13.01
C GLY A 73 -8.40 -13.11 13.05
N ASN A 74 -7.55 -12.10 12.92
CA ASN A 74 -7.96 -10.70 12.90
C ASN A 74 -7.44 -10.01 11.66
N LYS A 75 -8.31 -9.77 10.67
CA LYS A 75 -7.93 -9.15 9.40
C LYS A 75 -7.47 -7.69 9.54
N GLY A 76 -7.96 -6.97 10.54
CA GLY A 76 -7.45 -5.63 10.86
C GLY A 76 -6.01 -5.67 11.36
N PHE A 77 -5.68 -6.62 12.22
CA PHE A 77 -4.31 -6.85 12.69
C PHE A 77 -3.37 -7.26 11.54
N GLU A 78 -3.81 -8.20 10.68
CA GLU A 78 -3.04 -8.62 9.50
C GLU A 78 -2.78 -7.43 8.56
N ALA A 79 -3.77 -6.57 8.34
CA ALA A 79 -3.60 -5.36 7.54
C ALA A 79 -2.60 -4.38 8.17
N ALA A 80 -2.59 -4.24 9.49
CA ALA A 80 -1.61 -3.41 10.19
C ALA A 80 -0.18 -3.95 10.03
N LEU A 81 0.01 -5.26 10.17
CA LEU A 81 1.31 -5.90 9.92
C LEU A 81 1.78 -5.69 8.48
N ALA A 82 0.89 -5.89 7.49
CA ALA A 82 1.20 -5.67 6.09
C ALA A 82 1.60 -4.21 5.81
N ALA A 83 0.95 -3.23 6.44
CA ALA A 83 1.32 -1.83 6.32
C ALA A 83 2.75 -1.57 6.81
N VAL A 84 3.11 -2.07 7.99
CA VAL A 84 4.47 -1.94 8.56
C VAL A 84 5.51 -2.60 7.66
N GLU A 85 5.23 -3.81 7.17
CA GLU A 85 6.12 -4.55 6.28
C GLU A 85 6.37 -3.78 4.96
N MET A 86 5.32 -3.23 4.35
CA MET A 86 5.43 -2.45 3.11
C MET A 86 6.20 -1.15 3.28
N VAL A 87 6.05 -0.46 4.41
CA VAL A 87 6.84 0.74 4.73
C VAL A 87 8.33 0.39 4.84
N ASN A 88 8.67 -0.68 5.54
CA ASN A 88 10.05 -1.13 5.68
C ASN A 88 10.64 -1.57 4.33
N LEU A 89 9.90 -2.31 3.52
CA LEU A 89 10.32 -2.73 2.19
C LEU A 89 10.60 -1.52 1.29
N LYS A 90 9.71 -0.54 1.27
CA LYS A 90 9.88 0.70 0.49
C LYS A 90 11.14 1.46 0.91
N ALA A 91 11.44 1.53 2.20
CA ALA A 91 12.65 2.17 2.71
C ALA A 91 13.93 1.45 2.25
N VAL A 92 13.93 0.12 2.23
CA VAL A 92 15.08 -0.69 1.76
C VAL A 92 15.32 -0.50 0.27
N VAL A 93 14.27 -0.62 -0.55
CA VAL A 93 14.35 -0.45 -2.01
C VAL A 93 14.78 0.97 -2.38
N GLY A 94 14.26 1.98 -1.70
CA GLY A 94 14.65 3.38 -1.92
C GLY A 94 16.13 3.65 -1.62
N ARG A 95 16.71 3.03 -0.60
CA ARG A 95 18.15 3.14 -0.28
C ARG A 95 19.00 2.48 -1.37
N GLN A 96 18.61 1.31 -1.88
CA GLN A 96 19.37 0.62 -2.93
C GLN A 96 19.42 1.42 -4.23
N SER A 97 18.32 2.01 -4.66
CA SER A 97 18.28 2.86 -5.86
C SER A 97 19.13 4.11 -5.73
N SER A 98 19.23 4.72 -4.56
CA SER A 98 20.10 5.88 -4.31
C SER A 98 21.59 5.55 -4.36
N VAL A 99 22.00 4.35 -3.96
CA VAL A 99 23.40 3.87 -4.03
C VAL A 99 23.79 3.63 -5.49
N VAL A 100 22.93 2.99 -6.28
CA VAL A 100 23.19 2.74 -7.70
C VAL A 100 23.35 4.03 -8.49
N SER A 101 22.48 5.01 -8.26
CA SER A 101 22.53 6.31 -8.95
C SER A 101 23.81 7.11 -8.60
N LYS A 102 24.28 7.06 -7.36
CA LYS A 102 25.55 7.69 -6.94
C LYS A 102 26.76 7.00 -7.57
N SER A 103 26.75 5.68 -7.71
CA SER A 103 27.81 4.90 -8.37
C SER A 103 27.93 5.24 -9.85
N GLN A 104 26.82 5.37 -10.55
CA GLN A 104 26.79 5.75 -11.96
C GLN A 104 27.30 7.18 -12.20
N LYS A 105 26.90 8.14 -11.35
CA LYS A 105 27.43 9.53 -11.43
C LYS A 105 28.94 9.60 -11.20
N ARG A 106 29.49 8.81 -10.29
CA ARG A 106 30.96 8.75 -10.07
C ARG A 106 31.69 8.18 -11.27
N LYS A 107 31.20 7.12 -11.91
CA LYS A 107 31.79 6.53 -13.12
C LYS A 107 31.77 7.49 -14.32
N SER A 108 30.70 8.26 -14.50
CA SER A 108 30.58 9.24 -15.58
C SER A 108 31.50 10.45 -15.37
N ALA A 109 31.69 10.91 -14.13
CA ALA A 109 32.60 12.00 -13.78
C ALA A 109 34.08 11.61 -13.99
N SER A 110 34.47 10.37 -13.64
CA SER A 110 35.81 9.83 -13.86
C SER A 110 36.19 9.73 -15.36
N LYS A 111 35.20 9.34 -16.19
CA LYS A 111 35.39 9.21 -17.65
C LYS A 111 35.58 10.56 -18.38
N LYS A 112 35.06 11.65 -17.77
CA LYS A 112 35.24 13.02 -18.32
C LYS A 112 36.59 13.64 -18.03
N LYS A 113 37.30 13.16 -17.00
CA LYS A 113 38.63 13.67 -16.58
C LYS A 113 39.80 13.08 -17.34
N THR A 114 39.61 12.02 -18.14
CA THR A 114 40.64 11.29 -18.87
C THR A 114 40.65 11.54 -20.39
N ARG A 115 39.97 12.58 -20.89
CA ARG A 115 40.07 12.99 -22.29
C ARG A 115 41.23 13.99 -22.42
N PRO A 116 42.36 13.63 -23.07
CA PRO A 116 43.40 14.59 -23.35
C PRO A 116 42.90 15.62 -24.36
N SER A 117 43.17 16.89 -24.07
CA SER A 117 43.00 17.99 -25.03
C SER A 117 43.99 17.78 -26.20
N ARG A 118 43.45 17.74 -27.38
CA ARG A 118 44.25 17.90 -28.63
C ARG A 118 44.45 19.38 -28.91
#